data_b401e7021d18cee50bb6e7941514f73d
#
_entry.id   b401e7021d18cee50bb6e7941514f73d
#
_cell.length_a   1.000
_cell.length_b   1.000
_cell.length_c   1.000
_cell.angle_alpha   90.00
_cell.angle_beta   90.00
_cell.angle_gamma   90.00
#
_symmetry.space_group_name_H-M   'P 1'
#
loop_
_entity.id
_entity.type
_entity.pdbx_description
1 polymer ?
#
loop_
_entity_poly.entity_id
_entity_poly.type
_entity_poly.pdbx_seq_one_letter_code
_entity_poly.pdbx_strand_id
1 'polypeptide(L)'
;MRISKKIFFGWYVVAGGFLLMAILHSMMQTCFSLFVVPVTTDMGITRSAFGICNTVVMVVTMLLSPYMGKWLAQKRTTLIFTTCIVGLGLSYASYSLAHAAWHLYVSAFLVGVFSCGAVALPLSIIITNWFKKARGTAISIALAGSGIGGAIISPILTMVIQNMGWRP
;
A
#
# COMPACT_ATOMS: atom_id res chain seq x y z
N MET A 1 0.40 -43.78 -13.96
CA MET A 1 0.88 -43.08 -12.77
C MET A 1 0.29 -41.66 -12.79
N ARG A 2 -0.88 -41.44 -12.13
CA ARG A 2 -1.55 -40.14 -12.08
C ARG A 2 -0.81 -39.28 -11.05
N ILE A 3 0.03 -38.36 -11.51
CA ILE A 3 0.62 -37.32 -10.68
C ILE A 3 -0.49 -36.31 -10.40
N SER A 4 -1.22 -36.49 -9.29
CA SER A 4 -2.07 -35.46 -8.73
C SER A 4 -1.17 -34.30 -8.31
N LYS A 5 -0.98 -33.32 -9.18
CA LYS A 5 -0.35 -32.04 -8.85
C LYS A 5 -1.31 -31.29 -7.91
N LYS A 6 -1.35 -31.64 -6.62
CA LYS A 6 -1.89 -30.76 -5.61
C LYS A 6 -1.02 -29.51 -5.63
N ILE A 7 -1.53 -28.43 -6.20
CA ILE A 7 -0.87 -27.13 -6.19
C ILE A 7 -0.57 -26.83 -4.71
N PHE A 8 0.72 -26.61 -4.40
CA PHE A 8 1.15 -26.30 -3.04
C PHE A 8 0.41 -25.04 -2.56
N PHE A 9 -0.28 -25.12 -1.42
CA PHE A 9 -1.13 -24.04 -0.90
C PHE A 9 -0.40 -22.69 -0.83
N GLY A 10 0.93 -22.71 -0.68
CA GLY A 10 1.77 -21.52 -0.73
C GLY A 10 1.61 -20.66 -2.00
N TRP A 11 1.27 -21.27 -3.15
CA TRP A 11 1.04 -20.53 -4.38
C TRP A 11 -0.26 -19.70 -4.36
N TYR A 12 -1.29 -20.16 -3.64
CA TYR A 12 -2.49 -19.36 -3.39
C TYR A 12 -2.18 -18.15 -2.52
N VAL A 13 -1.28 -18.31 -1.55
CA VAL A 13 -0.80 -17.20 -0.71
C VAL A 13 -0.03 -16.17 -1.56
N VAL A 14 0.82 -16.64 -2.49
CA VAL A 14 1.54 -15.74 -3.43
C VAL A 14 0.57 -15.02 -4.36
N ALA A 15 -0.44 -15.70 -4.90
CA ALA A 15 -1.46 -15.08 -5.74
C ALA A 15 -2.28 -14.04 -4.98
N GLY A 16 -2.68 -14.34 -3.74
CA GLY A 16 -3.33 -13.36 -2.84
C GLY A 16 -2.43 -12.16 -2.56
N GLY A 17 -1.15 -12.41 -2.29
CA GLY A 17 -0.15 -11.35 -2.10
C GLY A 17 0.08 -10.50 -3.34
N PHE A 18 0.10 -11.11 -4.52
CA PHE A 18 0.17 -10.41 -5.81
C PHE A 18 -1.02 -9.47 -6.00
N LEU A 19 -2.25 -9.92 -5.73
CA LEU A 19 -3.46 -9.11 -5.83
C LEU A 19 -3.45 -7.96 -4.80
N LEU A 20 -3.03 -8.23 -3.57
CA LEU A 20 -2.87 -7.20 -2.56
C LEU A 20 -1.87 -6.12 -2.98
N MET A 21 -0.72 -6.51 -3.52
CA MET A 21 0.26 -5.57 -4.04
C MET A 21 -0.26 -4.81 -5.27
N ALA A 22 -0.97 -5.49 -6.17
CA ALA A 22 -1.57 -4.86 -7.34
C ALA A 22 -2.61 -3.80 -6.96
N ILE A 23 -3.37 -4.00 -5.89
CA ILE A 23 -4.41 -3.06 -5.47
C ILE A 23 -3.83 -2.02 -4.50
N LEU A 24 -3.38 -2.45 -3.31
CA LEU A 24 -3.01 -1.53 -2.24
C LEU A 24 -1.77 -0.70 -2.55
N HIS A 25 -0.69 -1.34 -2.97
CA HIS A 25 0.56 -0.63 -3.23
C HIS A 25 0.47 0.26 -4.46
N SER A 26 -0.22 -0.20 -5.51
CA SER A 26 -0.42 0.61 -6.71
C SER A 26 -1.33 1.80 -6.45
N MET A 27 -2.40 1.63 -5.68
CA MET A 27 -3.22 2.78 -5.27
C MET A 27 -2.41 3.81 -4.48
N MET A 28 -1.57 3.37 -3.55
CA MET A 28 -0.72 4.28 -2.76
C MET A 28 0.21 5.11 -3.66
N GLN A 29 0.95 4.47 -4.55
CA GLN A 29 1.93 5.15 -5.40
C GLN A 29 1.26 5.96 -6.53
N THR A 30 0.27 5.36 -7.19
CA THR A 30 -0.40 5.97 -8.33
C THR A 30 -1.32 7.11 -7.91
N CYS A 31 -2.09 6.94 -6.83
CA CYS A 31 -2.94 8.01 -6.31
C CYS A 31 -2.10 9.21 -5.93
N PHE A 32 -1.01 9.02 -5.18
CA PHE A 32 -0.16 10.15 -4.81
C PHE A 32 0.30 10.95 -6.04
N SER A 33 0.80 10.27 -7.07
CA SER A 33 1.29 10.88 -8.30
C SER A 33 0.19 11.63 -9.07
N LEU A 34 -1.00 11.04 -9.22
CA LEU A 34 -2.10 11.62 -9.99
C LEU A 34 -2.80 12.77 -9.25
N PHE A 35 -2.84 12.73 -7.93
CA PHE A 35 -3.46 13.79 -7.12
C PHE A 35 -2.57 15.03 -6.92
N VAL A 36 -1.27 14.98 -7.26
CA VAL A 36 -0.37 16.14 -7.14
C VAL A 36 -0.95 17.36 -7.84
N VAL A 37 -1.32 17.23 -9.10
CA VAL A 37 -1.78 18.38 -9.91
C VAL A 37 -3.13 18.91 -9.44
N PRO A 38 -4.20 18.10 -9.33
CA PRO A 38 -5.51 18.61 -8.95
C PRO A 38 -5.54 19.19 -7.52
N VAL A 39 -4.84 18.59 -6.57
CA VAL A 39 -4.80 19.08 -5.18
C VAL A 39 -4.01 20.38 -5.07
N THR A 40 -2.86 20.48 -5.73
CA THR A 40 -2.04 21.70 -5.66
C THR A 40 -2.72 22.90 -6.33
N THR A 41 -3.48 22.67 -7.41
CA THR A 41 -4.26 23.74 -8.08
C THR A 41 -5.46 24.18 -7.26
N ASP A 42 -6.19 23.25 -6.65
CA ASP A 42 -7.39 23.56 -5.87
C ASP A 42 -7.08 24.22 -4.52
N MET A 43 -6.04 23.76 -3.83
CA MET A 43 -5.65 24.28 -2.51
C MET A 43 -4.65 25.44 -2.59
N GLY A 44 -4.18 25.82 -3.77
CA GLY A 44 -3.19 26.90 -3.95
C GLY A 44 -1.83 26.62 -3.29
N ILE A 45 -1.49 25.34 -3.06
CA ILE A 45 -0.24 24.93 -2.42
C ILE A 45 0.81 24.58 -3.49
N THR A 46 2.09 24.74 -3.14
CA THR A 46 3.18 24.37 -4.04
C THR A 46 3.31 22.83 -4.15
N ARG A 47 3.77 22.36 -5.30
CA ARG A 47 4.09 20.92 -5.50
C ARG A 47 5.09 20.41 -4.47
N SER A 48 6.02 21.25 -4.02
CA SER A 48 6.97 20.92 -2.96
C SER A 48 6.28 20.68 -1.62
N ALA A 49 5.30 21.51 -1.25
CA ALA A 49 4.54 21.35 -0.02
C ALA A 49 3.74 20.03 -0.02
N PHE A 50 3.14 19.65 -1.14
CA PHE A 50 2.49 18.35 -1.29
C PHE A 50 3.51 17.21 -1.28
N GLY A 51 4.69 17.39 -1.87
CA GLY A 51 5.79 16.41 -1.82
C GLY A 51 6.27 16.10 -0.40
N ILE A 52 6.19 17.06 0.53
CA ILE A 52 6.51 16.83 1.95
C ILE A 52 5.60 15.75 2.55
N CYS A 53 4.33 15.65 2.13
CA CYS A 53 3.44 14.58 2.59
C CYS A 53 4.03 13.19 2.30
N ASN A 54 4.57 12.98 1.09
CA ASN A 54 5.21 11.72 0.73
C ASN A 54 6.49 11.47 1.55
N THR A 55 7.27 12.51 1.79
CA THR A 55 8.45 12.42 2.65
C THR A 55 8.07 12.01 4.08
N VAL A 56 7.00 12.59 4.64
CA VAL A 56 6.48 12.22 5.96
C VAL A 56 6.08 10.73 5.98
N VAL A 57 5.34 10.25 4.97
CA VAL A 57 4.98 8.82 4.86
C VAL A 57 6.22 7.94 4.85
N MET A 58 7.24 8.28 4.04
CA MET A 58 8.46 7.49 3.92
C MET A 58 9.28 7.46 5.23
N VAL A 59 9.46 8.62 5.87
CA VAL A 59 10.21 8.73 7.14
C VAL A 59 9.51 7.95 8.24
N VAL A 60 8.19 8.11 8.39
CA VAL A 60 7.40 7.38 9.39
C VAL A 60 7.46 5.88 9.15
N THR A 61 7.30 5.44 7.92
CA THR A 61 7.39 4.02 7.55
C THR A 61 8.79 3.47 7.85
N MET A 62 9.86 4.21 7.54
CA MET A 62 11.24 3.82 7.82
C MET A 62 11.48 3.65 9.32
N LEU A 63 11.06 4.61 10.14
CA LEU A 63 11.25 4.58 11.59
C LEU A 63 10.45 3.46 12.27
N LEU A 64 9.23 3.19 11.79
CA LEU A 64 8.35 2.17 12.38
C LEU A 64 8.62 0.75 11.87
N SER A 65 9.28 0.61 10.72
CA SER A 65 9.57 -0.68 10.09
C SER A 65 10.21 -1.71 11.02
N PRO A 66 11.28 -1.41 11.81
CA PRO A 66 11.89 -2.39 12.69
C PRO A 66 10.99 -2.80 13.86
N TYR A 67 10.14 -1.89 14.36
CA TYR A 67 9.20 -2.19 15.44
C TYR A 67 8.05 -3.05 14.92
N MET A 68 7.53 -2.70 13.76
CA MET A 68 6.44 -3.45 13.13
C MET A 68 6.87 -4.87 12.75
N GLY A 69 8.11 -5.05 12.26
CA GLY A 69 8.68 -6.37 11.99
C GLY A 69 8.74 -7.25 13.23
N LYS A 70 9.15 -6.72 14.38
CA LYS A 70 9.14 -7.43 15.66
C LYS A 70 7.73 -7.81 16.12
N TRP A 71 6.79 -6.89 15.98
CA TRP A 71 5.39 -7.12 16.36
C TRP A 71 4.72 -8.19 15.51
N LEU A 72 4.94 -8.18 14.20
CA LEU A 72 4.43 -9.19 13.29
C LEU A 72 5.03 -10.58 13.57
N ALA A 73 6.29 -10.66 14.01
CA ALA A 73 6.94 -11.92 14.34
C ALA A 73 6.43 -12.54 15.66
N GLN A 74 5.99 -11.72 16.62
CA GLN A 74 5.66 -12.15 17.98
C GLN A 74 4.16 -12.33 18.25
N LYS A 75 3.28 -11.65 17.50
CA LYS A 75 1.83 -11.61 17.75
C LYS A 75 1.03 -12.19 16.58
N ARG A 76 -0.30 -12.23 16.75
CA ARG A 76 -1.25 -12.69 15.71
C ARG A 76 -1.13 -11.78 14.47
N THR A 77 -0.30 -12.17 13.53
CA THR A 77 0.00 -11.45 12.28
C THR A 77 -1.27 -11.04 11.54
N THR A 78 -2.29 -11.92 11.50
CA THR A 78 -3.57 -11.63 10.85
C THR A 78 -4.28 -10.43 11.46
N LEU A 79 -4.31 -10.31 12.79
CA LEU A 79 -5.00 -9.23 13.48
C LEU A 79 -4.33 -7.88 13.22
N ILE A 80 -3.00 -7.84 13.32
CA ILE A 80 -2.20 -6.64 13.03
C ILE A 80 -2.40 -6.22 11.57
N PHE A 81 -2.34 -7.18 10.65
CA PHE A 81 -2.51 -6.94 9.22
C PHE A 81 -3.90 -6.35 8.91
N THR A 82 -4.98 -6.94 9.45
CA THR A 82 -6.34 -6.45 9.25
C THR A 82 -6.50 -5.04 9.83
N THR A 83 -6.00 -4.78 11.04
CA THR A 83 -6.06 -3.47 11.67
C THR A 83 -5.32 -2.41 10.84
N CYS A 84 -4.14 -2.76 10.30
CA CYS A 84 -3.36 -1.87 9.45
C CYS A 84 -4.07 -1.57 8.12
N ILE A 85 -4.73 -2.55 7.49
CA ILE A 85 -5.50 -2.33 6.26
C ILE A 85 -6.69 -1.41 6.51
N VAL A 86 -7.46 -1.65 7.58
CA VAL A 86 -8.60 -0.80 7.94
C VAL A 86 -8.12 0.62 8.28
N GLY A 87 -7.07 0.74 9.09
CA GLY A 87 -6.47 2.02 9.44
C GLY A 87 -5.94 2.77 8.22
N LEU A 88 -5.35 2.06 7.26
CA LEU A 88 -4.90 2.64 5.99
C LEU A 88 -6.09 3.20 5.18
N GLY A 89 -7.18 2.44 5.06
CA GLY A 89 -8.40 2.88 4.39
C GLY A 89 -9.00 4.14 5.02
N LEU A 90 -9.10 4.17 6.35
CA LEU A 90 -9.57 5.34 7.10
C LEU A 90 -8.64 6.56 6.92
N SER A 91 -7.33 6.33 6.89
CA SER A 91 -6.36 7.40 6.66
C SER A 91 -6.50 7.99 5.25
N TYR A 92 -6.78 7.18 4.23
CA TYR A 92 -7.08 7.68 2.89
C TYR A 92 -8.42 8.41 2.83
N ALA A 93 -9.46 7.93 3.51
CA ALA A 93 -10.73 8.64 3.60
C ALA A 93 -10.56 10.03 4.27
N SER A 94 -9.63 10.15 5.22
CA SER A 94 -9.28 11.44 5.85
C SER A 94 -8.71 12.48 4.88
N TYR A 95 -8.06 12.07 3.79
CA TYR A 95 -7.62 13.00 2.74
C TYR A 95 -8.79 13.70 2.05
N SER A 96 -9.94 13.02 1.86
CA SER A 96 -11.15 13.62 1.27
C SER A 96 -11.73 14.76 2.13
N LEU A 97 -11.50 14.71 3.45
CA LEU A 97 -11.97 15.71 4.40
C LEU A 97 -10.95 16.85 4.64
N ALA A 98 -9.84 16.85 3.92
CA ALA A 98 -8.79 17.83 4.10
C ALA A 98 -9.19 19.21 3.53
N HIS A 99 -9.42 20.18 4.41
CA HIS A 99 -9.70 21.56 4.06
C HIS A 99 -8.49 22.50 4.27
N ALA A 100 -7.44 22.02 4.91
CA ALA A 100 -6.23 22.79 5.20
C ALA A 100 -4.97 21.93 5.03
N ALA A 101 -3.83 22.58 4.71
CA ALA A 101 -2.56 21.89 4.47
C ALA A 101 -2.09 21.04 5.66
N TRP A 102 -2.36 21.47 6.89
CA TRP A 102 -1.96 20.71 8.07
C TRP A 102 -2.71 19.38 8.21
N HIS A 103 -3.98 19.29 7.76
CA HIS A 103 -4.74 18.04 7.69
C HIS A 103 -4.08 17.02 6.76
N LEU A 104 -3.51 17.49 5.64
CA LEU A 104 -2.77 16.61 4.72
C LEU A 104 -1.54 15.98 5.40
N TYR A 105 -0.81 16.75 6.22
CA TYR A 105 0.35 16.22 6.93
C TYR A 105 -0.03 15.21 8.02
N VAL A 106 -1.12 15.44 8.74
CA VAL A 106 -1.64 14.49 9.74
C VAL A 106 -2.11 13.20 9.06
N SER A 107 -2.86 13.32 7.96
CA SER A 107 -3.29 12.15 7.18
C SER A 107 -2.10 11.39 6.60
N ALA A 108 -1.07 12.09 6.11
CA ALA A 108 0.17 11.48 5.63
C ALA A 108 0.91 10.71 6.74
N PHE A 109 0.96 11.26 7.94
CA PHE A 109 1.54 10.59 9.11
C PHE A 109 0.79 9.28 9.40
N LEU A 110 -0.54 9.30 9.45
CA LEU A 110 -1.37 8.11 9.67
C LEU A 110 -1.17 7.07 8.57
N VAL A 111 -1.14 7.49 7.30
CA VAL A 111 -0.82 6.61 6.18
C VAL A 111 0.55 5.95 6.37
N GLY A 112 1.58 6.71 6.78
CA GLY A 112 2.90 6.18 7.08
C GLY A 112 2.89 5.11 8.17
N VAL A 113 2.14 5.31 9.25
CA VAL A 113 1.99 4.35 10.36
C VAL A 113 1.35 3.05 9.89
N PHE A 114 0.22 3.12 9.20
CA PHE A 114 -0.55 1.94 8.81
C PHE A 114 0.02 1.23 7.58
N SER A 115 0.64 1.94 6.64
CA SER A 115 1.26 1.35 5.45
C SER A 115 2.39 0.39 5.81
N CYS A 116 3.14 0.67 6.87
CA CYS A 116 4.22 -0.17 7.36
C CYS A 116 3.76 -1.60 7.67
N GLY A 117 2.56 -1.75 8.26
CA GLY A 117 2.00 -3.05 8.64
C GLY A 117 1.02 -3.65 7.63
N ALA A 118 0.66 -2.92 6.56
CA ALA A 118 -0.35 -3.36 5.60
C ALA A 118 0.22 -3.86 4.27
N VAL A 119 1.46 -3.51 3.92
CA VAL A 119 1.97 -3.70 2.55
C VAL A 119 3.10 -4.75 2.49
N ALA A 120 4.33 -4.36 2.28
CA ALA A 120 5.43 -5.27 1.92
C ALA A 120 5.92 -6.16 3.08
N LEU A 121 5.98 -5.63 4.30
CA LEU A 121 6.52 -6.35 5.45
C LEU A 121 5.73 -7.61 5.82
N PRO A 122 4.40 -7.53 6.09
CA PRO A 122 3.64 -8.71 6.45
C PRO A 122 3.60 -9.74 5.31
N LEU A 123 3.53 -9.29 4.07
CA LEU A 123 3.55 -10.17 2.90
C LEU A 123 4.84 -10.99 2.83
N SER A 124 5.99 -10.35 3.00
CA SER A 124 7.30 -11.01 3.01
C SER A 124 7.41 -12.03 4.14
N ILE A 125 6.90 -11.72 5.32
CA ILE A 125 6.90 -12.64 6.47
C ILE A 125 6.00 -13.85 6.20
N ILE A 126 4.78 -13.61 5.70
CA ILE A 126 3.83 -14.68 5.38
C ILE A 126 4.41 -15.62 4.32
N ILE A 127 4.92 -15.10 3.21
CA ILE A 127 5.52 -15.91 2.14
C ILE A 127 6.72 -16.70 2.67
N THR A 128 7.58 -16.07 3.49
CA THR A 128 8.76 -16.73 4.04
C THR A 128 8.40 -17.89 4.96
N ASN A 129 7.28 -17.86 5.65
CA ASN A 129 6.80 -18.94 6.50
C ASN A 129 6.32 -20.16 5.67
N TRP A 130 5.77 -19.93 4.47
CA TRP A 130 5.27 -20.99 3.60
C TRP A 130 6.35 -21.59 2.69
N PHE A 131 7.31 -20.78 2.23
CA PHE A 131 8.34 -21.21 1.29
C PHE A 131 9.71 -21.35 1.96
N LYS A 132 10.28 -22.57 1.96
CA LYS A 132 11.64 -22.82 2.49
C LYS A 132 12.73 -22.69 1.41
N LYS A 133 12.48 -23.16 0.17
CA LYS A 133 13.49 -23.20 -0.91
C LYS A 133 13.40 -22.07 -1.92
N ALA A 134 12.20 -21.60 -2.28
CA ALA A 134 11.97 -20.61 -3.35
C ALA A 134 11.44 -19.27 -2.82
N ARG A 135 11.92 -18.83 -1.64
CA ARG A 135 11.44 -17.60 -0.95
C ARG A 135 11.59 -16.36 -1.82
N GLY A 136 12.76 -16.15 -2.41
CA GLY A 136 13.04 -14.99 -3.25
C GLY A 136 12.10 -14.90 -4.45
N THR A 137 11.95 -16.00 -5.20
CA THR A 137 11.05 -16.05 -6.36
C THR A 137 9.60 -15.80 -5.98
N ALA A 138 9.13 -16.39 -4.87
CA ALA A 138 7.76 -16.20 -4.42
C ALA A 138 7.49 -14.75 -4.00
N ILE A 139 8.43 -14.11 -3.30
CA ILE A 139 8.33 -12.70 -2.93
C ILE A 139 8.39 -11.79 -4.16
N SER A 140 9.30 -12.06 -5.10
CA SER A 140 9.43 -11.26 -6.33
C SER A 140 8.17 -11.32 -7.19
N ILE A 141 7.53 -12.49 -7.31
CA ILE A 141 6.26 -12.63 -8.03
C ILE A 141 5.16 -11.81 -7.33
N ALA A 142 5.06 -11.89 -6.01
CA ALA A 142 4.08 -11.12 -5.27
C ALA A 142 4.29 -9.60 -5.40
N LEU A 143 5.55 -9.14 -5.34
CA LEU A 143 5.90 -7.72 -5.50
C LEU A 143 5.70 -7.22 -6.94
N ALA A 144 5.87 -8.08 -7.96
CA ALA A 144 5.60 -7.72 -9.36
C ALA A 144 4.13 -7.29 -9.58
N GLY A 145 3.21 -7.74 -8.71
CA GLY A 145 1.84 -7.26 -8.69
C GLY A 145 1.71 -5.75 -8.62
N SER A 146 2.61 -5.07 -7.90
CA SER A 146 2.58 -3.60 -7.77
C SER A 146 2.79 -2.88 -9.10
N GLY A 147 3.68 -3.37 -9.96
CA GLY A 147 3.92 -2.80 -11.30
C GLY A 147 2.75 -3.02 -12.23
N ILE A 148 2.21 -4.23 -12.27
CA ILE A 148 1.07 -4.59 -13.12
C ILE A 148 -0.19 -3.84 -12.65
N GLY A 149 -0.42 -3.80 -11.34
CA GLY A 149 -1.53 -3.04 -10.75
C GLY A 149 -1.45 -1.55 -11.08
N GLY A 150 -0.26 -0.94 -10.99
CA GLY A 150 -0.04 0.46 -11.35
C GLY A 150 -0.36 0.73 -12.83
N ALA A 151 0.06 -0.14 -13.73
CA ALA A 151 -0.22 -0.01 -15.15
C ALA A 151 -1.72 -0.08 -15.49
N ILE A 152 -2.49 -0.87 -14.75
CA ILE A 152 -3.94 -1.01 -14.94
C ILE A 152 -4.71 0.09 -14.23
N ILE A 153 -4.36 0.40 -12.98
CA ILE A 153 -5.09 1.34 -12.13
C ILE A 153 -4.87 2.79 -12.57
N SER A 154 -3.66 3.14 -13.07
CA SER A 154 -3.34 4.51 -13.47
C SER A 154 -4.30 5.10 -14.51
N PRO A 155 -4.57 4.45 -15.65
CA PRO A 155 -5.51 4.99 -16.62
C PRO A 155 -6.95 5.07 -16.09
N ILE A 156 -7.37 4.10 -15.27
CA ILE A 156 -8.70 4.09 -14.68
C ILE A 156 -8.88 5.28 -13.73
N LEU A 157 -7.92 5.51 -12.83
CA LEU A 157 -7.96 6.66 -11.92
C LEU A 157 -7.89 7.99 -12.66
N THR A 158 -7.10 8.08 -13.73
CA THR A 158 -7.04 9.30 -14.55
C THR A 158 -8.40 9.62 -15.15
N MET A 159 -9.09 8.63 -15.71
CA MET A 159 -10.45 8.81 -16.25
C MET A 159 -11.46 9.22 -15.16
N VAL A 160 -11.37 8.64 -13.97
CA VAL A 160 -12.25 8.99 -12.85
C VAL A 160 -12.02 10.43 -12.41
N ILE A 161 -10.76 10.83 -12.22
CA ILE A 161 -10.40 12.20 -11.81
C ILE A 161 -10.86 13.23 -12.86
N GLN A 162 -10.73 12.93 -14.15
CA GLN A 162 -11.15 13.83 -15.23
C GLN A 162 -12.67 13.99 -15.31
N ASN A 163 -13.45 12.95 -15.03
CA ASN A 163 -14.91 12.97 -15.16
C ASN A 163 -15.65 13.39 -13.88
N MET A 164 -15.14 13.03 -12.72
CA MET A 164 -15.80 13.22 -11.41
C MET A 164 -15.09 14.24 -10.51
N GLY A 165 -13.89 14.68 -10.90
CA GLY A 165 -13.04 15.48 -10.04
C GLY A 165 -12.27 14.65 -9.01
N TRP A 166 -11.47 15.30 -8.17
CA TRP A 166 -10.67 14.66 -7.13
C TRP A 166 -11.36 14.59 -5.77
N ARG A 167 -12.44 15.36 -5.59
CA ARG A 167 -13.36 15.29 -4.44
C ARG A 167 -14.66 14.64 -4.88
N PRO A 168 -15.02 13.46 -4.30
CA PRO A 168 -16.34 12.86 -4.53
C PRO A 168 -17.45 13.66 -3.84
#